data_819c54e555d0dfeb14b08519bc636ae5
#
_entry.id   819c54e555d0dfeb14b08519bc636ae5
#
_cell.length_a   1.000
_cell.length_b   1.000
_cell.length_c   1.000
_cell.angle_alpha   90.00
_cell.angle_beta   90.00
_cell.angle_gamma   90.00
#
_symmetry.space_group_name_H-M   'P 1'
#
loop_
_entity.id
_entity.type
_entity.pdbx_description
1 polymer ?
#
loop_
_entity_poly.entity_id
_entity_poly.type
_entity_poly.pdbx_seq_one_letter_code
_entity_poly.pdbx_strand_id
1 'polypeptide(L)'
;SENILRNRWVLAVSGTHGKTTTSSMLAWILDYAGMAPGFLIGGIPENFGISARIGNIPDSPISQHRNINERSPFFVIEADEYDTAFFDKRSKFVHYHPRTAILNNLEFDHADIFADLSAIERQFHHFVRIIPNNGLIVSNGTDSNLKRVLAQGCWTPIEEFGVKTGWHTEVQPNNTIDIYFNENYQGCLHWHLLGEHNRMNALAALIAARHAGVPIAAGIEALAHFKNVKRRMEERGTVNGNTIYDDFAYNPSAIQTIIQ
;
A
#
# COMPACT_ATOMS: atom_id res chain seq x y z
N SER A 1 -19.78 -0.71 -2.58
CA SER A 1 -18.53 -0.87 -3.36
C SER A 1 -18.80 -0.88 -4.87
N GLU A 2 -19.81 -1.64 -5.34
CA GLU A 2 -20.04 -1.83 -6.78
C GLU A 2 -20.18 -0.53 -7.59
N ASN A 3 -20.86 0.47 -7.07
CA ASN A 3 -21.07 1.73 -7.78
C ASN A 3 -19.84 2.66 -7.83
N ILE A 4 -18.90 2.52 -6.90
CA ILE A 4 -17.70 3.38 -6.82
C ILE A 4 -16.53 2.75 -7.56
N LEU A 5 -16.35 1.43 -7.43
CA LEU A 5 -15.19 0.71 -7.98
C LEU A 5 -15.40 0.23 -9.42
N ARG A 6 -16.67 0.18 -9.87
CA ARG A 6 -17.02 -0.30 -11.22
C ARG A 6 -16.29 0.50 -12.30
N ASN A 7 -15.67 -0.22 -13.22
CA ASN A 7 -14.87 0.33 -14.34
C ASN A 7 -13.65 1.15 -13.92
N ARG A 8 -13.14 0.95 -12.70
CA ARG A 8 -11.91 1.56 -12.24
C ARG A 8 -10.78 0.55 -12.14
N TRP A 9 -9.57 1.05 -12.29
CA TRP A 9 -8.38 0.34 -11.92
C TRP A 9 -8.22 0.41 -10.41
N VAL A 10 -8.63 -0.63 -9.72
CA VAL A 10 -8.49 -0.72 -8.27
C VAL A 10 -7.09 -1.19 -7.92
N LEU A 11 -6.43 -0.43 -7.03
CA LEU A 11 -5.16 -0.78 -6.40
C LEU A 11 -5.46 -1.09 -4.94
N ALA A 12 -5.37 -2.35 -4.55
CA ALA A 12 -5.70 -2.82 -3.21
C ALA A 12 -4.43 -3.10 -2.41
N VAL A 13 -4.42 -2.67 -1.15
CA VAL A 13 -3.30 -2.89 -0.23
C VAL A 13 -3.78 -3.78 0.91
N SER A 14 -3.25 -5.01 0.96
CA SER A 14 -3.56 -6.00 1.99
C SER A 14 -2.33 -6.37 2.82
N GLY A 15 -2.55 -6.97 3.97
CA GLY A 15 -1.52 -7.40 4.91
C GLY A 15 -1.95 -7.21 6.36
N THR A 16 -1.28 -7.87 7.28
CA THR A 16 -1.55 -7.71 8.72
C THR A 16 -1.17 -6.31 9.17
N HIS A 17 -0.01 -5.81 8.73
CA HIS A 17 0.53 -4.50 9.13
C HIS A 17 0.87 -3.63 7.93
N GLY A 18 0.97 -2.30 8.17
CA GLY A 18 1.42 -1.32 7.17
C GLY A 18 0.41 -0.94 6.10
N LYS A 19 -0.79 -1.53 6.07
CA LYS A 19 -1.84 -1.23 5.07
C LYS A 19 -2.11 0.26 4.91
N THR A 20 -2.39 0.95 6.01
CA THR A 20 -2.74 2.38 6.03
C THR A 20 -1.61 3.25 5.48
N THR A 21 -0.38 3.00 5.92
CA THR A 21 0.80 3.76 5.45
C THR A 21 1.06 3.51 3.98
N THR A 22 1.06 2.24 3.55
CA THR A 22 1.30 1.86 2.15
C THR A 22 0.22 2.41 1.21
N SER A 23 -1.07 2.30 1.58
CA SER A 23 -2.15 2.87 0.77
C SER A 23 -2.11 4.39 0.71
N SER A 24 -1.67 5.05 1.79
CA SER A 24 -1.46 6.51 1.82
C SER A 24 -0.32 6.94 0.89
N MET A 25 0.81 6.25 0.93
CA MET A 25 1.94 6.48 0.01
C MET A 25 1.52 6.26 -1.44
N LEU A 26 0.83 5.16 -1.72
CA LEU A 26 0.35 4.84 -3.06
C LEU A 26 -0.61 5.89 -3.61
N ALA A 27 -1.60 6.30 -2.81
CA ALA A 27 -2.53 7.35 -3.19
C ALA A 27 -1.80 8.68 -3.44
N TRP A 28 -0.82 9.01 -2.60
CA TRP A 28 -0.02 10.21 -2.75
C TRP A 28 0.84 10.20 -4.02
N ILE A 29 1.52 9.09 -4.33
CA ILE A 29 2.32 8.95 -5.55
C ILE A 29 1.45 9.17 -6.80
N LEU A 30 0.26 8.55 -6.84
CA LEU A 30 -0.66 8.72 -7.96
C LEU A 30 -1.17 10.16 -8.05
N ASP A 31 -1.45 10.81 -6.92
CA ASP A 31 -1.92 12.20 -6.88
C ASP A 31 -0.83 13.19 -7.32
N TYR A 32 0.39 12.99 -6.83
CA TYR A 32 1.56 13.78 -7.19
C TYR A 32 1.86 13.69 -8.71
N ALA A 33 1.63 12.52 -9.30
CA ALA A 33 1.72 12.29 -10.74
C ALA A 33 0.53 12.85 -11.54
N GLY A 34 -0.41 13.57 -10.91
CA GLY A 34 -1.55 14.21 -11.58
C GLY A 34 -2.70 13.23 -11.92
N MET A 35 -2.69 12.02 -11.40
CA MET A 35 -3.72 11.01 -11.71
C MET A 35 -5.00 11.16 -10.87
N ALA A 36 -5.00 12.02 -9.83
CA ALA A 36 -6.13 12.36 -8.95
C ALA A 36 -6.95 11.15 -8.47
N PRO A 37 -6.34 10.10 -7.88
CA PRO A 37 -7.02 8.86 -7.56
C PRO A 37 -8.16 9.06 -6.58
N GLY A 38 -9.22 8.23 -6.67
CA GLY A 38 -10.08 8.00 -5.53
C GLY A 38 -9.36 7.15 -4.51
N PHE A 39 -9.74 7.24 -3.24
CA PHE A 39 -9.20 6.35 -2.21
C PHE A 39 -10.15 6.16 -1.02
N LEU A 40 -9.97 5.02 -0.34
CA LEU A 40 -10.54 4.71 0.97
C LEU A 40 -9.44 4.09 1.83
N ILE A 41 -9.02 4.80 2.86
CA ILE A 41 -7.87 4.48 3.72
C ILE A 41 -8.32 4.52 5.17
N GLY A 42 -7.86 3.58 6.00
CA GLY A 42 -8.26 3.46 7.42
C GLY A 42 -7.69 4.54 8.35
N GLY A 43 -6.81 5.41 7.85
CA GLY A 43 -6.25 6.55 8.58
C GLY A 43 -6.37 7.85 7.79
N ILE A 44 -5.80 8.92 8.33
CA ILE A 44 -5.80 10.24 7.69
C ILE A 44 -4.38 10.56 7.21
N PRO A 45 -4.06 10.40 5.89
CA PRO A 45 -2.79 10.85 5.35
C PRO A 45 -2.68 12.37 5.45
N GLU A 46 -1.57 12.87 5.99
CA GLU A 46 -1.41 14.32 6.22
C GLU A 46 -1.38 15.13 4.92
N ASN A 47 -0.89 14.53 3.83
CA ASN A 47 -0.90 15.16 2.51
C ASN A 47 -2.31 15.48 2.01
N PHE A 48 -3.33 14.74 2.45
CA PHE A 48 -4.72 14.91 2.02
C PHE A 48 -5.63 15.52 3.10
N GLY A 49 -5.34 15.26 4.38
CA GLY A 49 -6.18 15.68 5.51
C GLY A 49 -7.54 14.95 5.62
N ILE A 50 -7.80 13.97 4.75
CA ILE A 50 -9.04 13.18 4.70
C ILE A 50 -8.70 11.71 4.48
N SER A 51 -9.58 10.80 4.93
CA SER A 51 -9.41 9.34 4.80
C SER A 51 -10.06 8.76 3.55
N ALA A 52 -10.92 9.51 2.86
CA ALA A 52 -11.60 9.04 1.66
C ALA A 52 -11.92 10.19 0.70
N ARG A 53 -11.82 9.91 -0.60
CA ARG A 53 -12.34 10.77 -1.68
C ARG A 53 -12.72 9.93 -2.89
N ILE A 54 -13.63 10.42 -3.72
CA ILE A 54 -14.07 9.71 -4.93
C ILE A 54 -12.99 9.79 -6.04
N GLY A 55 -12.21 10.85 -6.07
CA GLY A 55 -11.23 11.13 -7.12
C GLY A 55 -11.91 11.64 -8.40
N ASN A 56 -11.66 12.89 -8.73
CA ASN A 56 -12.11 13.52 -9.96
C ASN A 56 -10.85 14.00 -10.71
N ILE A 57 -10.86 13.87 -12.02
CA ILE A 57 -9.80 14.45 -12.84
C ILE A 57 -10.02 15.98 -12.80
N PRO A 58 -9.03 16.76 -12.35
CA PRO A 58 -9.15 18.22 -12.40
C PRO A 58 -9.37 18.71 -13.84
N ASP A 59 -10.12 19.78 -14.02
CA ASP A 59 -10.27 20.44 -15.30
C ASP A 59 -8.88 20.81 -15.85
N SER A 60 -8.42 20.08 -16.86
CA SER A 60 -7.21 20.45 -17.60
C SER A 60 -7.56 21.53 -18.62
N PRO A 61 -6.78 22.63 -18.72
CA PRO A 61 -7.01 23.67 -19.74
C PRO A 61 -6.95 23.12 -21.18
N ILE A 62 -6.47 21.89 -21.38
CA ILE A 62 -6.40 21.21 -22.68
C ILE A 62 -7.69 20.40 -22.97
N SER A 63 -8.56 20.18 -22.00
CA SER A 63 -9.77 19.34 -22.15
C SER A 63 -11.05 20.19 -22.32
N GLN A 64 -11.11 21.04 -23.37
CA GLN A 64 -12.33 21.82 -23.69
C GLN A 64 -13.57 20.98 -24.04
N HIS A 65 -13.48 19.62 -23.96
CA HIS A 65 -14.57 18.69 -24.33
C HIS A 65 -14.77 17.54 -23.34
N ARG A 66 -14.18 17.56 -22.12
CA ARG A 66 -14.45 16.52 -21.11
C ARG A 66 -15.58 16.95 -20.18
N ASN A 67 -16.49 16.03 -19.92
CA ASN A 67 -17.58 16.24 -18.96
C ASN A 67 -17.00 16.54 -17.57
N ILE A 68 -17.46 17.60 -16.93
CA ILE A 68 -17.09 18.10 -15.59
C ILE A 68 -17.21 17.04 -14.46
N ASN A 69 -17.70 15.84 -14.78
CA ASN A 69 -17.93 14.72 -13.86
C ASN A 69 -17.06 13.50 -14.17
N GLU A 70 -15.96 13.63 -14.94
CA GLU A 70 -15.13 12.46 -15.26
C GLU A 70 -14.32 12.05 -14.03
N ARG A 71 -14.65 10.86 -13.52
CA ARG A 71 -13.96 10.27 -12.36
C ARG A 71 -12.59 9.76 -12.79
N SER A 72 -11.59 9.90 -11.89
CA SER A 72 -10.29 9.25 -12.09
C SER A 72 -10.48 7.75 -12.36
N PRO A 73 -9.76 7.17 -13.31
CA PRO A 73 -9.79 5.73 -13.54
C PRO A 73 -9.16 4.93 -12.40
N PHE A 74 -8.43 5.57 -11.49
CA PHE A 74 -7.70 4.90 -10.40
C PHE A 74 -8.43 5.02 -9.07
N PHE A 75 -8.40 3.93 -8.29
CA PHE A 75 -8.93 3.90 -6.92
C PHE A 75 -8.02 3.07 -6.01
N VAL A 76 -7.49 3.70 -4.96
CA VAL A 76 -6.68 3.04 -3.94
C VAL A 76 -7.56 2.63 -2.77
N ILE A 77 -7.48 1.37 -2.36
CA ILE A 77 -8.27 0.86 -1.24
C ILE A 77 -7.40 0.08 -0.26
N GLU A 78 -7.56 0.38 1.02
CA GLU A 78 -7.07 -0.46 2.09
C GLU A 78 -7.96 -1.70 2.18
N ALA A 79 -7.35 -2.88 2.01
CA ALA A 79 -8.06 -4.14 1.83
C ALA A 79 -7.88 -5.03 3.05
N ASP A 80 -8.90 -5.06 3.89
CA ASP A 80 -8.93 -5.88 5.09
C ASP A 80 -9.43 -7.29 4.82
N GLU A 81 -8.88 -8.24 5.55
CA GLU A 81 -9.23 -9.66 5.54
C GLU A 81 -10.53 -10.00 6.29
N TYR A 82 -11.15 -9.03 6.99
CA TYR A 82 -12.36 -9.24 7.78
C TYR A 82 -13.59 -9.55 6.95
N ASP A 83 -14.58 -10.18 7.61
CA ASP A 83 -15.92 -10.44 7.06
C ASP A 83 -16.57 -9.16 6.49
N THR A 84 -17.23 -9.30 5.36
CA THR A 84 -17.91 -8.18 4.68
C THR A 84 -19.09 -7.67 5.49
N ALA A 85 -19.93 -8.59 6.00
CA ALA A 85 -21.11 -8.29 6.79
C ALA A 85 -21.56 -9.52 7.57
N PHE A 86 -22.52 -9.36 8.47
CA PHE A 86 -23.10 -10.45 9.24
C PHE A 86 -23.61 -11.63 8.36
N PHE A 87 -24.10 -11.30 7.17
CA PHE A 87 -24.63 -12.29 6.21
C PHE A 87 -23.62 -12.78 5.17
N ASP A 88 -22.49 -12.10 5.01
CA ASP A 88 -21.42 -12.46 4.07
C ASP A 88 -20.11 -12.65 4.83
N LYS A 89 -19.78 -13.92 5.08
CA LYS A 89 -18.59 -14.36 5.80
C LYS A 89 -17.32 -14.35 4.95
N ARG A 90 -17.41 -13.90 3.68
CA ARG A 90 -16.22 -13.69 2.85
C ARG A 90 -15.52 -12.41 3.24
N SER A 91 -14.20 -12.44 3.18
CA SER A 91 -13.38 -11.26 3.44
C SER A 91 -13.72 -10.12 2.48
N LYS A 92 -13.71 -8.88 2.97
CA LYS A 92 -14.09 -7.69 2.20
C LYS A 92 -13.31 -7.55 0.91
N PHE A 93 -12.03 -7.90 0.92
CA PHE A 93 -11.14 -7.68 -0.21
C PHE A 93 -11.53 -8.48 -1.46
N VAL A 94 -12.26 -9.61 -1.35
CA VAL A 94 -12.72 -10.37 -2.53
C VAL A 94 -13.74 -9.61 -3.38
N HIS A 95 -14.39 -8.59 -2.81
CA HIS A 95 -15.37 -7.76 -3.52
C HIS A 95 -14.75 -6.57 -4.26
N TYR A 96 -13.44 -6.34 -4.12
CA TYR A 96 -12.77 -5.17 -4.70
C TYR A 96 -12.30 -5.39 -6.13
N HIS A 97 -12.10 -6.65 -6.55
CA HIS A 97 -11.61 -7.03 -7.87
C HIS A 97 -10.43 -6.17 -8.35
N PRO A 98 -9.33 -6.12 -7.57
CA PRO A 98 -8.23 -5.24 -7.90
C PRO A 98 -7.50 -5.71 -9.17
N ARG A 99 -6.99 -4.75 -9.92
CA ARG A 99 -6.05 -5.00 -11.01
C ARG A 99 -4.59 -4.97 -10.53
N THR A 100 -4.33 -4.21 -9.45
CA THR A 100 -3.04 -4.21 -8.76
C THR A 100 -3.29 -4.53 -7.30
N ALA A 101 -2.57 -5.51 -6.74
CA ALA A 101 -2.67 -5.85 -5.34
C ALA A 101 -1.29 -5.86 -4.68
N ILE A 102 -1.18 -5.24 -3.51
CA ILE A 102 -0.03 -5.34 -2.62
C ILE A 102 -0.35 -6.36 -1.53
N LEU A 103 0.54 -7.34 -1.36
CA LEU A 103 0.57 -8.28 -0.26
C LEU A 103 1.76 -7.91 0.64
N ASN A 104 1.49 -7.12 1.68
CA ASN A 104 2.55 -6.47 2.46
C ASN A 104 3.23 -7.44 3.44
N ASN A 105 2.43 -8.18 4.19
CA ASN A 105 2.85 -9.23 5.13
C ASN A 105 1.64 -10.07 5.52
N LEU A 106 1.88 -11.25 6.10
CA LEU A 106 0.84 -12.13 6.59
C LEU A 106 1.28 -12.79 7.89
N GLU A 107 0.68 -12.37 9.00
CA GLU A 107 0.87 -12.95 10.33
C GLU A 107 -0.45 -13.44 10.88
N PHE A 108 -0.39 -14.28 11.94
CA PHE A 108 -1.58 -14.66 12.66
C PHE A 108 -2.02 -13.50 13.56
N ASP A 109 -3.09 -12.85 13.14
CA ASP A 109 -3.77 -11.80 13.89
C ASP A 109 -5.27 -12.06 13.88
N HIS A 110 -6.03 -11.34 14.70
CA HIS A 110 -7.48 -11.48 14.79
C HIS A 110 -7.97 -12.88 15.18
N ALA A 111 -7.43 -13.40 16.30
CA ALA A 111 -7.82 -14.70 16.88
C ALA A 111 -9.31 -14.82 17.25
N ASP A 112 -10.03 -13.70 17.30
CA ASP A 112 -11.48 -13.63 17.46
C ASP A 112 -12.25 -13.99 16.17
N ILE A 113 -11.62 -13.87 15.00
CA ILE A 113 -12.24 -14.13 13.69
C ILE A 113 -11.68 -15.40 13.06
N PHE A 114 -10.37 -15.62 13.15
CA PHE A 114 -9.66 -16.72 12.51
C PHE A 114 -9.17 -17.74 13.52
N ALA A 115 -9.46 -19.01 13.30
CA ALA A 115 -9.06 -20.09 14.19
C ALA A 115 -7.54 -20.33 14.18
N ASP A 116 -6.91 -20.13 13.04
CA ASP A 116 -5.48 -20.37 12.82
C ASP A 116 -4.94 -19.58 11.61
N LEU A 117 -3.62 -19.60 11.44
CA LEU A 117 -2.95 -18.96 10.30
C LEU A 117 -3.45 -19.51 8.94
N SER A 118 -3.75 -20.81 8.87
CA SER A 118 -4.23 -21.44 7.63
C SER A 118 -5.58 -20.89 7.19
N ALA A 119 -6.42 -20.45 8.15
CA ALA A 119 -7.67 -19.77 7.83
C ALA A 119 -7.43 -18.43 7.14
N ILE A 120 -6.44 -17.66 7.61
CA ILE A 120 -6.05 -16.39 6.99
C ILE A 120 -5.41 -16.62 5.62
N GLU A 121 -4.49 -17.61 5.52
CA GLU A 121 -3.87 -17.99 4.24
C GLU A 121 -4.92 -18.36 3.18
N ARG A 122 -5.98 -19.08 3.55
CA ARG A 122 -7.10 -19.37 2.64
C ARG A 122 -7.79 -18.10 2.14
N GLN A 123 -8.03 -17.13 3.01
CA GLN A 123 -8.62 -15.85 2.59
C GLN A 123 -7.70 -15.09 1.61
N PHE A 124 -6.42 -15.00 1.92
CA PHE A 124 -5.45 -14.40 1.01
C PHE A 124 -5.36 -15.14 -0.33
N HIS A 125 -5.45 -16.48 -0.34
CA HIS A 125 -5.51 -17.23 -1.59
C HIS A 125 -6.79 -16.93 -2.39
N HIS A 126 -7.94 -16.77 -1.73
CA HIS A 126 -9.16 -16.30 -2.40
C HIS A 126 -8.97 -14.90 -3.02
N PHE A 127 -8.28 -14.01 -2.33
CA PHE A 127 -7.94 -12.69 -2.85
C PHE A 127 -7.01 -12.76 -4.06
N VAL A 128 -5.93 -13.55 -4.00
CA VAL A 128 -5.01 -13.76 -5.12
C VAL A 128 -5.75 -14.24 -6.39
N ARG A 129 -6.71 -15.16 -6.23
CA ARG A 129 -7.44 -15.77 -7.33
C ARG A 129 -8.37 -14.83 -8.10
N ILE A 130 -8.78 -13.71 -7.51
CA ILE A 130 -9.66 -12.74 -8.19
C ILE A 130 -8.91 -11.66 -8.96
N ILE A 131 -7.58 -11.62 -8.84
CA ILE A 131 -6.74 -10.67 -9.55
C ILE A 131 -6.55 -11.18 -10.98
N PRO A 132 -6.84 -10.38 -12.01
CA PRO A 132 -6.78 -10.85 -13.39
C PRO A 132 -5.34 -11.10 -13.87
N ASN A 133 -5.17 -11.94 -14.89
CA ASN A 133 -3.86 -12.29 -15.46
C ASN A 133 -3.11 -11.11 -16.12
N ASN A 134 -3.82 -10.03 -16.45
CA ASN A 134 -3.25 -8.75 -16.91
C ASN A 134 -3.08 -7.73 -15.78
N GLY A 135 -3.20 -8.18 -14.54
CA GLY A 135 -2.93 -7.41 -13.32
C GLY A 135 -1.49 -7.59 -12.83
N LEU A 136 -1.23 -7.14 -11.60
CA LEU A 136 0.03 -7.34 -10.91
C LEU A 136 -0.20 -7.60 -9.42
N ILE A 137 0.53 -8.57 -8.89
CA ILE A 137 0.69 -8.77 -7.45
C ILE A 137 2.08 -8.26 -7.05
N VAL A 138 2.11 -7.32 -6.13
CA VAL A 138 3.34 -6.81 -5.50
C VAL A 138 3.46 -7.49 -4.14
N SER A 139 4.34 -8.44 -3.99
CA SER A 139 4.43 -9.30 -2.81
C SER A 139 5.72 -9.09 -2.03
N ASN A 140 5.62 -9.10 -0.70
CA ASN A 140 6.79 -9.14 0.16
C ASN A 140 7.53 -10.48 0.00
N GLY A 141 8.67 -10.45 -0.66
CA GLY A 141 9.50 -11.63 -0.93
C GLY A 141 10.23 -12.19 0.31
N THR A 142 10.21 -11.48 1.46
CA THR A 142 10.76 -12.00 2.72
C THR A 142 9.74 -12.79 3.53
N ASP A 143 8.45 -12.66 3.23
CA ASP A 143 7.36 -13.28 3.99
C ASP A 143 7.09 -14.71 3.52
N SER A 144 7.39 -15.68 4.38
CA SER A 144 7.20 -17.11 4.09
C SER A 144 5.73 -17.52 4.00
N ASN A 145 4.84 -16.83 4.69
CA ASN A 145 3.40 -17.12 4.70
C ASN A 145 2.80 -16.70 3.35
N LEU A 146 3.18 -15.53 2.84
CA LEU A 146 2.78 -15.07 1.51
C LEU A 146 3.30 -16.00 0.41
N LYS A 147 4.54 -16.50 0.53
CA LYS A 147 5.08 -17.51 -0.41
C LYS A 147 4.22 -18.77 -0.43
N ARG A 148 3.76 -19.26 0.73
CA ARG A 148 2.86 -20.42 0.79
C ARG A 148 1.51 -20.14 0.14
N VAL A 149 0.95 -18.95 0.34
CA VAL A 149 -0.30 -18.53 -0.30
C VAL A 149 -0.16 -18.53 -1.83
N LEU A 150 0.89 -17.91 -2.36
CA LEU A 150 1.14 -17.83 -3.80
C LEU A 150 1.43 -19.20 -4.42
N ALA A 151 2.09 -20.10 -3.69
CA ALA A 151 2.38 -21.47 -4.12
C ALA A 151 1.11 -22.35 -4.26
N GLN A 152 -0.01 -21.97 -3.63
CA GLN A 152 -1.29 -22.67 -3.81
C GLN A 152 -1.90 -22.48 -5.21
N GLY A 153 -1.37 -21.54 -6.00
CA GLY A 153 -1.75 -21.25 -7.38
C GLY A 153 -1.97 -19.75 -7.60
N CYS A 154 -1.19 -19.20 -8.50
CA CYS A 154 -1.28 -17.83 -8.93
C CYS A 154 -1.02 -17.76 -10.44
N TRP A 155 -1.90 -17.09 -11.18
CA TRP A 155 -1.78 -16.87 -12.63
C TRP A 155 -1.54 -15.41 -13.01
N THR A 156 -1.54 -14.52 -12.00
CA THR A 156 -1.22 -13.11 -12.15
C THR A 156 0.28 -12.91 -12.05
N PRO A 157 0.92 -12.05 -12.86
CA PRO A 157 2.31 -11.68 -12.68
C PRO A 157 2.60 -11.20 -11.26
N ILE A 158 3.77 -11.60 -10.74
CA ILE A 158 4.22 -11.25 -9.39
C ILE A 158 5.53 -10.46 -9.51
N GLU A 159 5.62 -9.34 -8.81
CA GLU A 159 6.87 -8.66 -8.51
C GLU A 159 7.11 -8.68 -7.01
N GLU A 160 8.25 -9.20 -6.60
CA GLU A 160 8.63 -9.27 -5.20
C GLU A 160 9.42 -8.05 -4.77
N PHE A 161 9.18 -7.58 -3.53
CA PHE A 161 9.99 -6.56 -2.87
C PHE A 161 10.63 -7.08 -1.59
N GLY A 162 11.69 -6.41 -1.14
CA GLY A 162 12.47 -6.80 0.02
C GLY A 162 13.50 -7.89 -0.25
N VAL A 163 13.67 -8.32 -1.49
CA VAL A 163 14.62 -9.37 -1.89
C VAL A 163 15.52 -8.91 -3.04
N LYS A 164 16.79 -9.32 -3.04
CA LYS A 164 17.77 -8.91 -4.07
C LYS A 164 17.43 -9.37 -5.48
N THR A 165 16.69 -10.47 -5.62
CA THR A 165 16.18 -10.99 -6.89
C THR A 165 14.91 -10.26 -7.37
N GLY A 166 14.51 -9.20 -6.72
CA GLY A 166 13.37 -8.36 -7.02
C GLY A 166 13.68 -6.90 -6.69
N TRP A 167 12.70 -6.20 -6.16
CA TRP A 167 12.86 -4.83 -5.72
C TRP A 167 13.44 -4.78 -4.31
N HIS A 168 14.50 -4.01 -4.11
CA HIS A 168 15.12 -3.85 -2.79
C HIS A 168 15.71 -2.45 -2.60
N THR A 169 16.06 -2.15 -1.37
CA THR A 169 16.67 -0.89 -0.98
C THR A 169 18.00 -1.11 -0.29
N GLU A 170 18.94 -0.18 -0.48
CA GLU A 170 20.19 -0.11 0.27
C GLU A 170 20.30 1.25 0.94
N VAL A 171 20.54 1.26 2.26
CA VAL A 171 20.72 2.49 3.03
C VAL A 171 22.17 2.93 2.93
N GLN A 172 22.40 4.15 2.49
CA GLN A 172 23.72 4.75 2.36
C GLN A 172 24.17 5.41 3.66
N PRO A 173 25.48 5.64 3.87
CA PRO A 173 26.00 6.29 5.08
C PRO A 173 25.44 7.69 5.36
N ASN A 174 24.95 8.39 4.35
CA ASN A 174 24.29 9.69 4.44
C ASN A 174 22.78 9.61 4.69
N ASN A 175 22.26 8.43 5.05
CA ASN A 175 20.85 8.11 5.24
C ASN A 175 19.96 8.27 3.99
N THR A 176 20.55 8.34 2.81
CA THR A 176 19.78 8.18 1.58
C THR A 176 19.49 6.70 1.30
N ILE A 177 18.45 6.44 0.54
CA ILE A 177 17.97 5.08 0.26
C ILE A 177 18.05 4.85 -1.24
N ASP A 178 19.01 4.04 -1.65
CA ASP A 178 19.10 3.61 -3.04
C ASP A 178 18.10 2.50 -3.32
N ILE A 179 17.42 2.58 -4.44
CA ILE A 179 16.39 1.65 -4.88
C ILE A 179 16.90 0.87 -6.08
N TYR A 180 16.73 -0.45 -6.04
CA TYR A 180 17.15 -1.37 -7.08
C TYR A 180 16.02 -2.27 -7.53
N PHE A 181 16.02 -2.64 -8.80
CA PHE A 181 15.25 -3.77 -9.32
C PHE A 181 16.23 -4.83 -9.87
N ASN A 182 16.26 -6.00 -9.25
CA ASN A 182 17.36 -6.94 -9.36
C ASN A 182 18.68 -6.20 -9.00
N GLU A 183 19.66 -6.17 -9.88
CA GLU A 183 20.92 -5.45 -9.68
C GLU A 183 20.92 -4.06 -10.34
N ASN A 184 19.80 -3.64 -10.94
CA ASN A 184 19.72 -2.38 -11.68
C ASN A 184 19.25 -1.25 -10.76
N TYR A 185 20.08 -0.20 -10.65
CA TYR A 185 19.76 1.01 -9.92
C TYR A 185 18.57 1.75 -10.57
N GLN A 186 17.60 2.13 -9.76
CA GLN A 186 16.37 2.80 -10.16
C GLN A 186 16.28 4.26 -9.71
N GLY A 187 17.00 4.64 -8.68
CA GLY A 187 17.03 5.98 -8.13
C GLY A 187 17.32 6.02 -6.64
N CYS A 188 17.45 7.22 -6.10
CA CYS A 188 17.76 7.49 -4.70
C CYS A 188 16.63 8.28 -4.04
N LEU A 189 16.14 7.79 -2.93
CA LEU A 189 15.13 8.44 -2.10
C LEU A 189 15.80 9.17 -0.94
N HIS A 190 15.58 10.47 -0.88
CA HIS A 190 15.90 11.30 0.28
C HIS A 190 14.66 11.38 1.17
N TRP A 191 14.71 10.77 2.35
CA TRP A 191 13.52 10.58 3.16
C TRP A 191 13.77 10.81 4.65
N HIS A 192 12.75 11.29 5.35
CA HIS A 192 12.80 11.56 6.78
C HIS A 192 12.14 10.48 7.63
N LEU A 193 11.33 9.59 7.02
CA LEU A 193 10.67 8.51 7.76
C LEU A 193 11.66 7.40 8.11
N LEU A 194 11.65 6.99 9.38
CA LEU A 194 12.57 6.01 9.93
C LEU A 194 12.01 4.58 9.81
N GLY A 195 12.91 3.62 9.91
CA GLY A 195 12.62 2.20 10.05
C GLY A 195 12.52 1.45 8.72
N GLU A 196 12.88 0.17 8.79
CA GLU A 196 12.84 -0.74 7.64
C GLU A 196 11.41 -0.93 7.12
N HIS A 197 10.44 -1.01 8.03
CA HIS A 197 9.03 -1.16 7.68
C HIS A 197 8.52 -0.02 6.77
N ASN A 198 8.95 1.22 6.99
CA ASN A 198 8.58 2.34 6.13
C ASN A 198 9.23 2.22 4.75
N ARG A 199 10.49 1.78 4.67
CA ARG A 199 11.17 1.51 3.39
C ARG A 199 10.44 0.43 2.58
N MET A 200 10.02 -0.65 3.24
CA MET A 200 9.25 -1.73 2.63
C MET A 200 7.88 -1.24 2.14
N ASN A 201 7.18 -0.45 2.94
CA ASN A 201 5.89 0.17 2.55
C ASN A 201 6.06 1.09 1.33
N ALA A 202 7.11 1.92 1.32
CA ALA A 202 7.41 2.81 0.20
C ALA A 202 7.73 2.05 -1.09
N LEU A 203 8.52 0.99 -0.97
CA LEU A 203 8.90 0.16 -2.10
C LEU A 203 7.67 -0.52 -2.72
N ALA A 204 6.81 -1.11 -1.89
CA ALA A 204 5.55 -1.70 -2.33
C ALA A 204 4.63 -0.69 -3.04
N ALA A 205 4.47 0.50 -2.47
CA ALA A 205 3.67 1.58 -3.05
C ALA A 205 4.25 2.06 -4.39
N LEU A 206 5.58 2.21 -4.48
CA LEU A 206 6.28 2.63 -5.70
C LEU A 206 6.07 1.64 -6.86
N ILE A 207 6.21 0.34 -6.59
CA ILE A 207 6.01 -0.72 -7.60
C ILE A 207 4.56 -0.72 -8.09
N ALA A 208 3.59 -0.62 -7.18
CA ALA A 208 2.17 -0.59 -7.52
C ALA A 208 1.81 0.66 -8.35
N ALA A 209 2.38 1.83 -8.00
CA ALA A 209 2.20 3.07 -8.76
C ALA A 209 2.83 2.98 -10.16
N ARG A 210 4.01 2.37 -10.27
CA ARG A 210 4.66 2.10 -11.56
C ARG A 210 3.77 1.24 -12.46
N HIS A 211 3.15 0.20 -11.92
CA HIS A 211 2.20 -0.62 -12.68
C HIS A 211 1.00 0.19 -13.18
N ALA A 212 0.56 1.18 -12.42
CA ALA A 212 -0.51 2.10 -12.84
C ALA A 212 -0.03 3.16 -13.87
N GLY A 213 1.28 3.20 -14.18
CA GLY A 213 1.84 4.07 -15.20
C GLY A 213 2.65 5.27 -14.66
N VAL A 214 2.93 5.35 -13.37
CA VAL A 214 3.80 6.39 -12.80
C VAL A 214 5.27 6.06 -13.09
N PRO A 215 6.05 6.94 -13.70
CA PRO A 215 7.49 6.75 -13.83
C PRO A 215 8.16 6.63 -12.46
N ILE A 216 9.16 5.73 -12.32
CA ILE A 216 9.84 5.48 -11.04
C ILE A 216 10.42 6.79 -10.46
N ALA A 217 11.06 7.62 -11.25
CA ALA A 217 11.64 8.88 -10.81
C ALA A 217 10.57 9.82 -10.19
N ALA A 218 9.39 9.92 -10.82
CA ALA A 218 8.27 10.71 -10.28
C ALA A 218 7.71 10.11 -8.99
N GLY A 219 7.66 8.79 -8.88
CA GLY A 219 7.25 8.09 -7.66
C GLY A 219 8.23 8.31 -6.50
N ILE A 220 9.54 8.28 -6.77
CA ILE A 220 10.58 8.58 -5.77
C ILE A 220 10.48 10.04 -5.31
N GLU A 221 10.30 10.98 -6.24
CA GLU A 221 10.11 12.38 -5.91
C GLU A 221 8.85 12.60 -5.05
N ALA A 222 7.75 11.96 -5.40
CA ALA A 222 6.53 12.02 -4.60
C ALA A 222 6.75 11.51 -3.17
N LEU A 223 7.46 10.39 -2.98
CA LEU A 223 7.78 9.84 -1.66
C LEU A 223 8.64 10.79 -0.83
N ALA A 224 9.57 11.54 -1.42
CA ALA A 224 10.35 12.56 -0.71
C ALA A 224 9.46 13.68 -0.12
N HIS A 225 8.27 13.91 -0.67
CA HIS A 225 7.28 14.89 -0.21
C HIS A 225 6.12 14.27 0.60
N PHE A 226 6.19 12.99 0.92
CA PHE A 226 5.18 12.32 1.73
C PHE A 226 5.31 12.71 3.19
N LYS A 227 4.23 13.21 3.80
CA LYS A 227 4.22 13.78 5.16
C LYS A 227 3.91 12.78 6.27
N ASN A 228 3.60 11.52 5.92
CA ASN A 228 3.15 10.49 6.84
C ASN A 228 1.62 10.44 7.05
N VAL A 229 1.20 9.59 7.96
CA VAL A 229 -0.20 9.39 8.37
C VAL A 229 -0.32 9.79 9.83
N LYS A 230 -1.40 10.46 10.19
CA LYS A 230 -1.67 10.82 11.59
C LYS A 230 -1.61 9.60 12.50
N ARG A 231 -0.98 9.77 13.67
CA ARG A 231 -0.78 8.72 14.67
C ARG A 231 0.03 7.51 14.16
N ARG A 232 0.99 7.76 13.28
CA ARG A 232 2.02 6.79 12.84
C ARG A 232 3.38 7.41 13.07
N MET A 233 3.96 7.19 14.28
CA MET A 233 5.16 7.87 14.77
C MET A 233 5.06 9.40 14.60
N GLU A 234 3.87 9.93 14.87
CA GLU A 234 3.59 11.36 14.76
C GLU A 234 4.29 12.11 15.90
N GLU A 235 5.18 13.02 15.55
CA GLU A 235 5.85 13.86 16.54
C GLU A 235 4.85 14.85 17.15
N ARG A 236 4.64 14.77 18.47
CA ARG A 236 3.76 15.65 19.23
C ARG A 236 4.49 16.83 19.85
N GLY A 237 5.80 16.77 19.96
CA GLY A 237 6.65 17.81 20.48
C GLY A 237 7.82 17.28 21.28
N THR A 238 8.66 18.21 21.79
CA THR A 238 9.84 17.89 22.59
C THR A 238 9.72 18.53 23.97
N VAL A 239 9.88 17.73 25.03
CA VAL A 239 9.87 18.18 26.43
C VAL A 239 11.18 17.76 27.10
N ASN A 240 11.92 18.70 27.64
CA ASN A 240 13.23 18.47 28.32
C ASN A 240 14.22 17.66 27.45
N GLY A 241 14.25 17.90 26.13
CA GLY A 241 15.14 17.20 25.20
C GLY A 241 14.64 15.81 24.75
N ASN A 242 13.47 15.36 25.22
CA ASN A 242 12.85 14.10 24.81
C ASN A 242 11.74 14.38 23.80
N THR A 243 11.81 13.78 22.63
CA THR A 243 10.74 13.86 21.61
C THR A 243 9.64 12.85 21.93
N ILE A 244 8.40 13.33 21.89
CA ILE A 244 7.20 12.53 22.17
C ILE A 244 6.56 12.17 20.84
N TYR A 245 6.35 10.86 20.61
CA TYR A 245 5.67 10.32 19.44
C TYR A 245 4.32 9.72 19.81
N ASP A 246 3.33 9.88 18.93
CA ASP A 246 2.02 9.20 19.00
C ASP A 246 1.95 8.13 17.89
N ASP A 247 1.70 6.88 18.29
CA ASP A 247 1.54 5.77 17.36
C ASP A 247 0.33 4.92 17.69
N PHE A 248 -0.32 4.41 16.66
CA PHE A 248 -1.52 3.57 16.77
C PHE A 248 -1.20 2.07 16.90
N ALA A 249 0.06 1.68 17.15
CA ALA A 249 0.42 0.29 17.37
C ALA A 249 -0.28 -0.27 18.61
N TYR A 250 -0.98 -1.40 18.45
CA TYR A 250 -1.76 -2.04 19.51
C TYR A 250 -1.39 -3.50 19.73
N ASN A 251 -0.63 -4.12 18.83
CA ASN A 251 -0.19 -5.50 19.00
C ASN A 251 1.33 -5.61 19.26
N PRO A 252 1.81 -6.71 19.86
CA PRO A 252 3.22 -6.84 20.25
C PRO A 252 4.22 -6.70 19.11
N SER A 253 3.96 -7.28 17.94
CA SER A 253 4.86 -7.21 16.78
C SER A 253 4.96 -5.79 16.23
N ALA A 254 3.85 -5.05 16.14
CA ALA A 254 3.85 -3.65 15.72
C ALA A 254 4.62 -2.77 16.73
N ILE A 255 4.41 -2.97 18.03
CA ILE A 255 5.14 -2.23 19.09
C ILE A 255 6.64 -2.53 19.01
N GLN A 256 7.03 -3.79 18.85
CA GLN A 256 8.43 -4.18 18.71
C GLN A 256 9.11 -3.51 17.53
N THR A 257 8.42 -3.37 16.40
CA THR A 257 8.93 -2.70 15.18
C THR A 257 9.19 -1.20 15.39
N ILE A 258 8.41 -0.56 16.28
CA ILE A 258 8.54 0.87 16.58
C ILE A 258 9.71 1.17 17.55
N ILE A 259 9.99 0.24 18.47
CA ILE A 259 11.00 0.43 19.53
C ILE A 259 12.44 0.12 19.02
N GLN A 260 12.57 -0.60 17.91
CA GLN A 260 13.83 -0.90 17.25
C GLN A 260 14.33 0.26 16.39
#